data_20c3c326d1f9bdab9de6bf8d93d0d1b7
#
_entry.id   20c3c326d1f9bdab9de6bf8d93d0d1b7
#
_cell.length_a   1.000
_cell.length_b   1.000
_cell.length_c   1.000
_cell.angle_alpha   90.00
_cell.angle_beta   90.00
_cell.angle_gamma   90.00
#
_symmetry.space_group_name_H-M   'P 1'
#
loop_
_entity.id
_entity.type
_entity.pdbx_description
1 polymer ?
#
loop_
_entity_poly.entity_id
_entity_poly.type
_entity_poly.pdbx_seq_one_letter_code
_entity_poly.pdbx_strand_id
1 'polypeptide(L)'
;KIRIYGDEYYHYTISEEGYTLTSGSDGDYYYATLSPNGQLASTGVKARPMGKLSNSERQQLGQGFTQGLRPLSPTAHKQQMMRSAQNKSNSSNTRTINGFTPPERFIDNGFATTGKQKGLVLLAEFPDVPFTIGSKGHFEDMLNSKNYSENGATGSAWQYYYDNSNGRFDPEFVVVGPYTLPHERSYYTANDDELAYEMVVDVCRMAYANGIDFGPYSEAGVMRDVFVFYSGGGEADGSDPEGIWPHRYSVAYKGTYTFGGNRLAGYACAGELSKYKDGNNKFTSIGTFCHEFGHVLG
;
A
#
# COMPACT_ATOMS: atom_id res chain seq x y z
N LYS A 1 24.44 0.21 -6.51
CA LYS A 1 23.23 0.58 -5.74
C LYS A 1 22.12 0.89 -6.73
N ILE A 2 20.89 0.60 -6.35
CA ILE A 2 19.68 0.96 -7.11
C ILE A 2 18.80 1.84 -6.21
N ARG A 3 17.95 2.64 -6.82
CA ARG A 3 16.94 3.44 -6.14
C ARG A 3 15.59 3.14 -6.77
N ILE A 4 14.56 3.06 -5.95
CA ILE A 4 13.17 2.91 -6.40
C ILE A 4 12.50 4.28 -6.30
N TYR A 5 11.78 4.68 -7.33
CA TYR A 5 11.03 5.92 -7.42
C TYR A 5 9.60 5.63 -7.81
N GLY A 6 8.70 6.40 -7.28
CA GLY A 6 7.27 6.30 -7.57
C GLY A 6 6.45 6.14 -6.31
N ASP A 7 5.23 5.74 -6.51
CA ASP A 7 4.21 5.51 -5.49
C ASP A 7 3.59 4.11 -5.69
N GLU A 8 2.57 3.80 -4.95
CA GLU A 8 1.84 2.53 -4.99
C GLU A 8 1.20 2.23 -6.35
N TYR A 9 0.95 3.26 -7.15
CA TYR A 9 0.32 3.12 -8.48
C TYR A 9 1.34 3.03 -9.61
N TYR A 10 2.55 3.49 -9.34
CA TYR A 10 3.55 3.64 -10.35
C TYR A 10 4.94 3.75 -9.74
N HIS A 11 5.74 2.73 -9.92
CA HIS A 11 7.12 2.76 -9.47
C HIS A 11 8.07 2.25 -10.56
N TYR A 12 9.30 2.71 -10.50
CA TYR A 12 10.38 2.28 -11.40
C TYR A 12 11.71 2.33 -10.67
N THR A 13 12.63 1.52 -11.11
CA THR A 13 13.96 1.38 -10.52
C THR A 13 14.98 2.12 -11.36
N ILE A 14 15.88 2.83 -10.73
CA ILE A 14 17.02 3.48 -11.41
C ILE A 14 18.35 3.08 -10.80
N SER A 15 19.39 3.05 -11.64
CA SER A 15 20.77 2.86 -11.22
C SER A 15 21.32 4.11 -10.51
N GLU A 16 22.47 3.97 -9.87
CA GLU A 16 23.17 5.10 -9.23
C GLU A 16 23.48 6.23 -10.20
N GLU A 17 23.70 5.89 -11.47
CA GLU A 17 24.00 6.83 -12.56
C GLU A 17 22.72 7.42 -13.21
N GLY A 18 21.53 7.05 -12.75
CA GLY A 18 20.26 7.61 -13.21
C GLY A 18 19.62 6.91 -14.40
N TYR A 19 20.08 5.72 -14.79
CA TYR A 19 19.44 4.92 -15.84
C TYR A 19 18.31 4.09 -15.28
N THR A 20 17.17 4.07 -15.97
CA THR A 20 16.03 3.25 -15.58
C THR A 20 16.32 1.78 -15.84
N LEU A 21 15.88 0.94 -14.91
CA LEU A 21 16.13 -0.50 -14.93
C LEU A 21 14.81 -1.26 -14.97
N THR A 22 14.83 -2.45 -15.55
CA THR A 22 13.75 -3.42 -15.52
C THR A 22 14.29 -4.76 -15.04
N SER A 23 13.47 -5.55 -14.35
CA SER A 23 13.83 -6.91 -13.94
C SER A 23 13.75 -7.88 -15.10
N GLY A 24 14.74 -8.75 -15.20
CA GLY A 24 14.71 -9.89 -16.12
C GLY A 24 14.06 -11.12 -15.47
N SER A 25 13.71 -12.10 -16.30
CA SER A 25 13.20 -13.40 -15.84
C SER A 25 14.21 -14.21 -15.01
N ASP A 26 15.48 -13.86 -15.09
CA ASP A 26 16.58 -14.45 -14.31
C ASP A 26 16.75 -13.81 -12.91
N GLY A 27 15.91 -12.82 -12.58
CA GLY A 27 15.97 -12.07 -11.31
C GLY A 27 17.01 -10.95 -11.28
N ASP A 28 17.73 -10.72 -12.38
CA ASP A 28 18.69 -9.64 -12.49
C ASP A 28 18.05 -8.38 -13.07
N TYR A 29 18.70 -7.23 -12.87
CA TYR A 29 18.30 -5.97 -13.47
C TYR A 29 19.00 -5.70 -14.78
N TYR A 30 18.26 -5.16 -15.73
CA TYR A 30 18.72 -4.75 -17.04
C TYR A 30 18.44 -3.27 -17.28
N TYR A 31 19.28 -2.59 -18.03
CA TYR A 31 18.95 -1.24 -18.49
C TYR A 31 17.69 -1.28 -19.35
N ALA A 32 16.82 -0.30 -19.13
CA ALA A 32 15.51 -0.24 -19.78
C ALA A 32 15.49 0.77 -20.93
N THR A 33 14.64 0.50 -21.91
CA THR A 33 14.18 1.42 -22.94
C THR A 33 12.66 1.47 -22.92
N LEU A 34 12.06 2.41 -23.65
CA LEU A 34 10.61 2.42 -23.87
C LEU A 34 10.27 1.67 -25.15
N SER A 35 9.35 0.73 -25.03
CA SER A 35 8.71 0.10 -26.17
C SER A 35 7.76 1.10 -26.88
N PRO A 36 7.30 0.81 -28.10
CA PRO A 36 6.40 1.71 -28.85
C PRO A 36 5.09 2.06 -28.10
N ASN A 37 4.66 1.20 -27.18
CA ASN A 37 3.49 1.42 -26.32
C ASN A 37 3.84 2.13 -25.00
N GLY A 38 5.08 2.63 -24.86
CA GLY A 38 5.51 3.40 -23.69
C GLY A 38 5.81 2.58 -22.42
N GLN A 39 5.83 1.24 -22.52
CA GLN A 39 6.22 0.37 -21.42
C GLN A 39 7.73 0.18 -21.37
N LEU A 40 8.25 -0.10 -20.17
CA LEU A 40 9.67 -0.46 -20.04
C LEU A 40 9.93 -1.81 -20.70
N ALA A 41 10.96 -1.84 -21.54
CA ALA A 41 11.47 -3.04 -22.16
C ALA A 41 12.95 -3.20 -21.82
N SER A 42 13.39 -4.45 -21.66
CA SER A 42 14.81 -4.75 -21.43
C SER A 42 15.61 -4.49 -22.70
N THR A 43 16.77 -3.88 -22.53
CA THR A 43 17.74 -3.69 -23.61
C THR A 43 18.64 -4.91 -23.85
N GLY A 44 18.50 -5.92 -22.95
CA GLY A 44 19.44 -7.05 -22.91
C GLY A 44 20.79 -6.73 -22.24
N VAL A 45 21.07 -5.48 -21.93
CA VAL A 45 22.32 -5.09 -21.23
C VAL A 45 22.07 -5.15 -19.72
N LYS A 46 22.77 -6.08 -19.07
CA LYS A 46 22.65 -6.28 -17.62
C LYS A 46 23.18 -5.09 -16.84
N ALA A 47 22.43 -4.62 -15.88
CA ALA A 47 22.81 -3.48 -15.05
C ALA A 47 24.00 -3.82 -14.15
N ARG A 48 25.06 -3.04 -14.29
CA ARG A 48 26.32 -3.18 -13.53
C ARG A 48 26.88 -1.80 -13.23
N PRO A 49 27.78 -1.68 -12.22
CA PRO A 49 28.53 -0.44 -12.06
C PRO A 49 29.23 -0.04 -13.35
N MET A 50 29.16 1.22 -13.75
CA MET A 50 29.66 1.72 -15.05
C MET A 50 31.12 1.33 -15.32
N GLY A 51 31.94 1.23 -14.27
CA GLY A 51 33.34 0.76 -14.39
C GLY A 51 33.50 -0.71 -14.81
N LYS A 52 32.44 -1.52 -14.70
CA LYS A 52 32.46 -2.95 -15.05
C LYS A 52 31.79 -3.26 -16.39
N LEU A 53 31.28 -2.25 -17.09
CA LEU A 53 30.71 -2.41 -18.43
C LEU A 53 31.85 -2.49 -19.47
N SER A 54 31.71 -3.39 -20.43
CA SER A 54 32.56 -3.46 -21.61
C SER A 54 32.39 -2.22 -22.50
N ASN A 55 33.34 -1.99 -23.38
CA ASN A 55 33.26 -0.84 -24.33
C ASN A 55 32.02 -0.97 -25.24
N SER A 56 31.64 -2.18 -25.65
CA SER A 56 30.45 -2.42 -26.46
C SER A 56 29.16 -2.12 -25.69
N GLU A 57 29.06 -2.54 -24.43
CA GLU A 57 27.93 -2.21 -23.56
C GLU A 57 27.82 -0.71 -23.30
N ARG A 58 28.92 -0.01 -23.07
CA ARG A 58 28.95 1.46 -22.92
C ARG A 58 28.53 2.19 -24.20
N GLN A 59 28.96 1.68 -25.35
CA GLN A 59 28.55 2.23 -26.63
C GLN A 59 27.08 2.02 -26.91
N GLN A 60 26.53 0.87 -26.57
CA GLN A 60 25.10 0.62 -26.59
C GLN A 60 24.34 1.59 -25.67
N LEU A 61 24.80 1.79 -24.43
CA LEU A 61 24.22 2.76 -23.50
C LEU A 61 24.28 4.20 -24.04
N GLY A 62 25.31 4.57 -24.79
CA GLY A 62 25.45 5.90 -25.39
C GLY A 62 24.59 6.17 -26.62
N GLN A 63 24.08 5.15 -27.29
CA GLN A 63 23.39 5.28 -28.58
C GLN A 63 21.86 5.27 -28.53
N GLY A 64 21.23 5.31 -27.36
CA GLY A 64 19.77 5.27 -27.29
C GLY A 64 19.20 5.15 -25.89
N PHE A 65 20.03 5.26 -24.87
CA PHE A 65 19.58 5.15 -23.48
C PHE A 65 19.47 6.55 -22.88
N THR A 66 18.26 6.90 -22.53
CA THR A 66 17.97 8.17 -21.87
C THR A 66 17.96 7.93 -20.36
N GLN A 67 18.74 8.72 -19.62
CA GLN A 67 18.63 8.77 -18.16
C GLN A 67 17.23 9.27 -17.77
N GLY A 68 16.69 8.76 -16.68
CA GLY A 68 15.41 9.21 -16.15
C GLY A 68 14.21 8.82 -17.02
N LEU A 69 14.30 7.74 -17.82
CA LEU A 69 13.14 7.19 -18.52
C LEU A 69 12.04 6.86 -17.51
N ARG A 70 10.85 7.30 -17.82
CA ARG A 70 9.65 6.96 -17.03
C ARG A 70 8.72 6.12 -17.90
N PRO A 71 8.33 4.92 -17.45
CA PRO A 71 7.32 4.15 -18.17
C PRO A 71 5.99 4.93 -18.20
N LEU A 72 5.22 4.77 -19.27
CA LEU A 72 3.83 5.15 -19.22
C LEU A 72 3.13 4.17 -18.28
N SER A 73 2.40 4.70 -17.33
CA SER A 73 1.65 3.90 -16.37
C SER A 73 0.71 2.92 -17.08
N PRO A 74 0.65 1.65 -16.65
CA PRO A 74 -0.25 0.65 -17.23
C PRO A 74 -1.73 1.03 -17.13
N THR A 75 -2.05 1.97 -16.27
CA THR A 75 -3.41 2.45 -16.04
C THR A 75 -3.46 3.97 -16.05
N ALA A 76 -3.17 4.57 -17.23
CA ALA A 76 -3.40 6.00 -17.43
C ALA A 76 -4.83 6.43 -17.01
N HIS A 77 -5.77 5.53 -17.09
CA HIS A 77 -7.17 5.76 -16.68
C HIS A 77 -7.31 5.73 -15.14
N LYS A 78 -6.74 4.75 -14.46
CA LYS A 78 -6.77 4.66 -12.98
C LYS A 78 -6.02 5.85 -12.35
N GLN A 79 -4.87 6.23 -12.92
CA GLN A 79 -4.14 7.44 -12.51
C GLN A 79 -4.89 8.73 -12.84
N GLN A 80 -5.61 8.80 -13.95
CA GLN A 80 -6.40 9.97 -14.30
C GLN A 80 -7.58 10.15 -13.35
N MET A 81 -8.20 9.07 -12.91
CA MET A 81 -9.25 9.12 -11.89
C MET A 81 -8.69 9.53 -10.52
N MET A 82 -7.54 9.00 -10.11
CA MET A 82 -6.89 9.37 -8.85
C MET A 82 -6.29 10.77 -8.90
N ARG A 83 -5.68 11.19 -10.00
CA ARG A 83 -5.26 12.59 -10.23
C ARG A 83 -6.43 13.56 -10.33
N SER A 84 -7.57 13.15 -10.84
CA SER A 84 -8.79 13.99 -10.82
C SER A 84 -9.37 14.11 -9.40
N ALA A 85 -9.22 13.10 -8.56
CA ALA A 85 -9.52 13.19 -7.14
C ALA A 85 -8.50 14.10 -6.41
N GLN A 86 -7.20 13.96 -6.68
CA GLN A 86 -6.14 14.83 -6.14
C GLN A 86 -6.18 16.26 -6.71
N ASN A 87 -6.45 16.44 -7.99
CA ASN A 87 -6.57 17.78 -8.60
C ASN A 87 -7.84 18.52 -8.19
N LYS A 88 -8.89 17.82 -7.79
CA LYS A 88 -10.03 18.44 -7.09
C LYS A 88 -9.63 18.97 -5.71
N SER A 89 -8.59 18.42 -5.09
CA SER A 89 -8.04 18.90 -3.82
C SER A 89 -6.98 20.00 -3.99
N ASN A 90 -6.30 20.08 -5.13
CA ASN A 90 -5.24 21.06 -5.41
C ASN A 90 -5.72 22.30 -6.18
N SER A 91 -6.99 22.38 -6.55
CA SER A 91 -7.59 23.62 -7.02
C SER A 91 -7.77 24.55 -5.82
N SER A 92 -6.78 25.40 -5.63
CA SER A 92 -6.77 26.48 -4.66
C SER A 92 -7.81 27.57 -5.03
N ASN A 93 -9.06 27.18 -4.98
CA ASN A 93 -10.18 28.10 -4.83
C ASN A 93 -10.93 27.62 -3.60
N THR A 94 -10.64 28.26 -2.49
CA THR A 94 -11.38 28.19 -1.24
C THR A 94 -12.87 28.43 -1.51
N ARG A 95 -13.58 27.39 -1.94
CA ARG A 95 -15.03 27.38 -1.86
C ARG A 95 -15.40 26.75 -0.54
N THR A 96 -15.73 27.61 0.41
CA THR A 96 -16.45 27.23 1.61
C THR A 96 -17.73 26.52 1.20
N ILE A 97 -17.77 25.19 1.33
CA ILE A 97 -19.01 24.43 1.19
C ILE A 97 -19.49 24.19 2.61
N ASN A 98 -20.61 24.80 2.97
CA ASN A 98 -21.30 24.67 4.25
C ASN A 98 -20.47 25.01 5.51
N GLY A 99 -19.67 26.09 5.48
CA GLY A 99 -18.93 26.55 6.67
C GLY A 99 -17.70 25.72 7.02
N PHE A 100 -17.36 24.72 6.23
CA PHE A 100 -16.14 23.94 6.41
C PHE A 100 -15.03 24.55 5.54
N THR A 101 -14.05 25.18 6.18
CA THR A 101 -12.78 25.50 5.54
C THR A 101 -11.91 24.24 5.72
N PRO A 102 -11.52 23.57 4.64
CA PRO A 102 -10.51 22.50 4.79
C PRO A 102 -9.29 23.13 5.46
N PRO A 103 -8.75 22.55 6.52
CA PRO A 103 -7.51 23.04 7.09
C PRO A 103 -6.45 23.07 5.98
N GLU A 104 -5.74 24.22 5.90
CA GLU A 104 -4.58 24.37 5.02
C GLU A 104 -3.63 23.20 5.26
N ARG A 105 -3.45 22.40 4.20
CA ARG A 105 -2.70 21.15 4.23
C ARG A 105 -3.11 20.25 5.42
N PHE A 106 -3.80 19.17 5.14
CA PHE A 106 -3.44 17.94 5.80
C PHE A 106 -2.00 17.61 5.34
N ILE A 107 -1.03 18.32 5.85
CA ILE A 107 0.24 17.69 6.13
C ILE A 107 -0.20 16.70 7.18
N ASP A 108 -0.35 15.51 6.71
CA ASP A 108 -0.55 14.39 7.54
C ASP A 108 0.59 14.42 8.55
N ASN A 109 0.32 14.92 9.75
CA ASN A 109 1.13 14.62 10.90
C ASN A 109 0.78 13.18 11.16
N GLY A 110 1.30 12.28 10.31
CA GLY A 110 0.97 10.90 10.23
C GLY A 110 1.01 10.20 11.58
N PHE A 111 0.70 8.98 11.58
CA PHE A 111 0.93 8.09 12.71
C PHE A 111 2.30 8.42 13.34
N ALA A 112 2.36 8.59 14.66
CA ALA A 112 3.61 9.00 15.31
C ALA A 112 4.71 7.98 15.02
N THR A 113 5.84 8.44 14.48
CA THR A 113 6.94 7.62 13.97
C THR A 113 8.02 7.32 15.01
N THR A 114 7.77 7.64 16.27
CA THR A 114 8.71 7.42 17.38
C THR A 114 8.01 6.91 18.64
N GLY A 115 8.76 6.16 19.46
CA GLY A 115 8.27 5.56 20.69
C GLY A 115 7.34 4.37 20.46
N LYS A 116 6.66 3.97 21.53
CA LYS A 116 5.63 2.93 21.46
C LYS A 116 4.34 3.50 20.88
N GLN A 117 3.86 2.88 19.82
CA GLN A 117 2.64 3.30 19.15
C GLN A 117 1.72 2.09 18.95
N LYS A 118 0.40 2.31 19.03
CA LYS A 118 -0.60 1.27 18.78
C LYS A 118 -1.25 1.49 17.42
N GLY A 119 -1.15 0.50 16.53
CA GLY A 119 -1.88 0.45 15.27
C GLY A 119 -3.08 -0.47 15.37
N LEU A 120 -4.26 -0.02 14.96
CA LEU A 120 -5.44 -0.87 14.89
C LEU A 120 -5.50 -1.57 13.53
N VAL A 121 -5.60 -2.90 13.56
CA VAL A 121 -5.74 -3.75 12.38
C VAL A 121 -7.07 -4.48 12.45
N LEU A 122 -7.92 -4.26 11.46
CA LEU A 122 -9.24 -4.86 11.37
C LEU A 122 -9.25 -5.96 10.30
N LEU A 123 -9.91 -7.08 10.60
CA LEU A 123 -10.12 -8.16 9.64
C LEU A 123 -11.54 -8.06 9.10
N ALA A 124 -11.66 -7.78 7.80
CA ALA A 124 -12.91 -7.62 7.08
C ALA A 124 -13.18 -8.85 6.20
N GLU A 125 -14.25 -9.57 6.46
CA GLU A 125 -14.62 -10.75 5.70
C GLU A 125 -15.81 -10.46 4.78
N PHE A 126 -15.67 -10.72 3.49
CA PHE A 126 -16.80 -10.64 2.57
C PHE A 126 -17.69 -11.88 2.72
N PRO A 127 -19.04 -11.74 2.68
CA PRO A 127 -19.95 -12.88 2.81
C PRO A 127 -19.74 -13.96 1.73
N ASP A 128 -19.36 -13.54 0.53
CA ASP A 128 -19.14 -14.38 -0.65
C ASP A 128 -17.67 -14.86 -0.80
N VAL A 129 -16.74 -14.22 -0.10
CA VAL A 129 -15.31 -14.56 -0.13
C VAL A 129 -14.79 -14.61 1.32
N PRO A 130 -14.96 -15.74 2.04
CA PRO A 130 -14.49 -15.86 3.41
C PRO A 130 -12.96 -15.95 3.51
N PHE A 131 -12.41 -15.69 4.70
CA PHE A 131 -11.02 -16.02 4.99
C PHE A 131 -10.77 -17.51 4.80
N THR A 132 -9.70 -17.87 4.12
CA THR A 132 -9.36 -19.26 3.77
C THR A 132 -8.14 -19.80 4.52
N ILE A 133 -7.14 -18.98 4.70
CA ILE A 133 -5.87 -19.33 5.36
C ILE A 133 -5.65 -18.42 6.56
N GLY A 134 -5.94 -17.12 6.41
CA GLY A 134 -5.72 -16.11 7.41
C GLY A 134 -6.66 -16.26 8.60
N SER A 135 -6.11 -16.46 9.78
CA SER A 135 -6.83 -16.33 11.05
C SER A 135 -6.28 -15.12 11.80
N LYS A 136 -7.00 -14.68 12.82
CA LYS A 136 -6.52 -13.61 13.71
C LYS A 136 -5.09 -13.88 14.20
N GLY A 137 -4.81 -15.12 14.62
CA GLY A 137 -3.49 -15.52 15.10
C GLY A 137 -2.40 -15.41 14.02
N HIS A 138 -2.69 -15.79 12.76
CA HIS A 138 -1.72 -15.62 11.66
C HIS A 138 -1.36 -14.15 11.44
N PHE A 139 -2.35 -13.24 11.48
CA PHE A 139 -2.08 -11.81 11.36
C PHE A 139 -1.34 -11.26 12.57
N GLU A 140 -1.70 -11.68 13.80
CA GLU A 140 -0.97 -11.28 15.01
C GLU A 140 0.50 -11.70 14.95
N ASP A 141 0.78 -12.92 14.50
CA ASP A 141 2.14 -13.43 14.34
C ASP A 141 2.90 -12.67 13.25
N MET A 142 2.32 -12.50 12.07
CA MET A 142 2.93 -11.75 10.97
C MET A 142 3.27 -10.31 11.36
N LEU A 143 2.43 -9.69 12.17
CA LEU A 143 2.59 -8.27 12.51
C LEU A 143 3.50 -8.04 13.71
N ASN A 144 3.52 -8.94 14.72
CA ASN A 144 4.14 -8.65 15.99
C ASN A 144 5.19 -9.67 16.46
N SER A 145 5.18 -10.91 15.93
CA SER A 145 6.04 -11.98 16.48
C SER A 145 7.50 -11.75 16.15
N LYS A 146 8.36 -11.91 17.16
CA LYS A 146 9.81 -11.93 16.94
C LYS A 146 10.19 -13.16 16.12
N ASN A 147 11.09 -12.94 15.14
CA ASN A 147 11.59 -14.00 14.26
C ASN A 147 10.52 -14.67 13.38
N TYR A 148 9.44 -13.95 13.04
CA TYR A 148 8.48 -14.42 12.05
C TYR A 148 9.18 -14.74 10.72
N SER A 149 8.91 -15.93 10.16
CA SER A 149 9.64 -16.43 8.99
C SER A 149 8.75 -17.13 7.95
N GLU A 150 7.43 -17.00 8.05
CA GLU A 150 6.52 -17.61 7.08
C GLU A 150 6.60 -16.88 5.73
N ASN A 151 6.39 -17.65 4.66
CA ASN A 151 6.33 -17.14 3.28
C ASN A 151 7.52 -16.29 2.85
N GLY A 152 8.71 -16.60 3.38
CA GLY A 152 9.97 -15.93 3.03
C GLY A 152 10.23 -14.63 3.79
N ALA A 153 9.42 -14.31 4.80
CA ALA A 153 9.69 -13.20 5.69
C ALA A 153 10.94 -13.47 6.55
N THR A 154 11.70 -12.44 6.85
CA THR A 154 12.89 -12.46 7.72
C THR A 154 12.66 -11.70 9.02
N GLY A 155 11.41 -11.58 9.44
CA GLY A 155 10.94 -10.89 10.62
C GLY A 155 9.48 -10.47 10.45
N SER A 156 8.83 -10.05 11.51
CA SER A 156 7.49 -9.48 11.48
C SER A 156 7.50 -8.01 11.00
N ALA A 157 6.32 -7.44 10.78
CA ALA A 157 6.18 -6.03 10.47
C ALA A 157 6.73 -5.15 11.62
N TRP A 158 6.47 -5.53 12.88
CA TRP A 158 7.09 -4.88 14.03
C TRP A 158 8.62 -4.87 13.93
N GLN A 159 9.23 -6.03 13.66
CA GLN A 159 10.69 -6.14 13.56
C GLN A 159 11.24 -5.29 12.43
N TYR A 160 10.57 -5.29 11.26
CA TYR A 160 10.95 -4.44 10.14
C TYR A 160 11.03 -2.96 10.53
N TYR A 161 9.99 -2.42 11.15
CA TYR A 161 9.96 -1.02 11.55
C TYR A 161 10.90 -0.70 12.71
N TYR A 162 10.98 -1.60 13.70
CA TYR A 162 11.88 -1.45 14.85
C TYR A 162 13.34 -1.38 14.41
N ASP A 163 13.77 -2.32 13.58
CA ASP A 163 15.15 -2.41 13.10
C ASP A 163 15.51 -1.23 12.19
N ASN A 164 14.63 -0.88 11.23
CA ASN A 164 14.86 0.24 10.31
C ASN A 164 14.86 1.62 11.00
N SER A 165 14.18 1.76 12.13
CA SER A 165 14.21 2.98 12.94
C SER A 165 15.36 3.01 13.97
N ASN A 166 16.21 1.99 14.02
CA ASN A 166 17.20 1.78 15.09
C ASN A 166 16.55 1.76 16.48
N GLY A 167 15.43 1.08 16.62
CA GLY A 167 14.67 0.94 17.86
C GLY A 167 13.91 2.20 18.33
N ARG A 168 13.86 3.23 17.50
CA ARG A 168 13.17 4.49 17.86
C ARG A 168 11.66 4.43 17.66
N PHE A 169 11.18 3.59 16.76
CA PHE A 169 9.79 3.32 16.52
C PHE A 169 9.47 1.88 16.94
N ASP A 170 8.57 1.72 17.89
CA ASP A 170 8.20 0.45 18.52
C ASP A 170 6.68 0.25 18.39
N PRO A 171 6.18 -0.12 17.20
CA PRO A 171 4.74 -0.29 16.97
C PRO A 171 4.22 -1.59 17.57
N GLU A 172 3.00 -1.55 18.10
CA GLU A 172 2.20 -2.70 18.50
C GLU A 172 0.95 -2.74 17.63
N PHE A 173 0.75 -3.79 16.83
CA PHE A 173 -0.41 -3.93 15.98
C PHE A 173 -1.46 -4.79 16.65
N VAL A 174 -2.59 -4.17 17.00
CA VAL A 174 -3.72 -4.86 17.65
C VAL A 174 -4.71 -5.34 16.60
N VAL A 175 -4.81 -6.65 16.44
CA VAL A 175 -5.68 -7.29 15.45
C VAL A 175 -7.04 -7.60 16.06
N VAL A 176 -8.11 -7.18 15.40
CA VAL A 176 -9.50 -7.45 15.81
C VAL A 176 -10.35 -7.96 14.64
N GLY A 177 -11.35 -8.75 14.96
CA GLY A 177 -12.18 -9.44 13.98
C GLY A 177 -11.85 -10.95 13.91
N PRO A 178 -12.20 -11.65 12.80
CA PRO A 178 -12.85 -11.10 11.60
C PRO A 178 -14.29 -10.66 11.84
N TYR A 179 -14.74 -9.70 11.02
CA TYR A 179 -16.13 -9.27 10.97
C TYR A 179 -16.66 -9.48 9.55
N THR A 180 -17.78 -10.20 9.42
CA THR A 180 -18.42 -10.42 8.12
C THR A 180 -19.18 -9.17 7.70
N LEU A 181 -18.77 -8.58 6.59
CA LEU A 181 -19.30 -7.33 6.05
C LEU A 181 -20.76 -7.46 5.59
N PRO A 182 -21.53 -6.34 5.54
CA PRO A 182 -22.94 -6.38 5.14
C PRO A 182 -23.16 -6.63 3.63
N HIS A 183 -22.14 -6.40 2.79
CA HIS A 183 -22.25 -6.53 1.33
C HIS A 183 -21.21 -7.52 0.80
N GLU A 184 -21.52 -8.14 -0.34
CA GLU A 184 -20.60 -8.97 -1.10
C GLU A 184 -19.42 -8.13 -1.61
N ARG A 185 -18.30 -8.80 -1.95
CA ARG A 185 -17.08 -8.14 -2.42
C ARG A 185 -17.33 -7.23 -3.62
N SER A 186 -18.16 -7.66 -4.57
CA SER A 186 -18.50 -6.91 -5.79
C SER A 186 -19.09 -5.52 -5.54
N TYR A 187 -19.72 -5.31 -4.38
CA TYR A 187 -20.18 -3.98 -3.98
C TYR A 187 -19.01 -3.04 -3.71
N TYR A 188 -18.01 -3.49 -2.96
CA TYR A 188 -16.87 -2.66 -2.56
C TYR A 188 -15.83 -2.45 -3.66
N THR A 189 -15.76 -3.40 -4.62
CA THR A 189 -14.87 -3.28 -5.80
C THR A 189 -15.52 -2.56 -6.98
N ALA A 190 -16.78 -2.12 -6.84
CA ALA A 190 -17.50 -1.42 -7.91
C ALA A 190 -16.77 -0.13 -8.33
N ASN A 191 -16.78 0.15 -9.63
CA ASN A 191 -16.21 1.36 -10.24
C ASN A 191 -14.72 1.56 -9.90
N ASP A 192 -13.89 0.51 -10.07
CA ASP A 192 -12.45 0.55 -9.76
C ASP A 192 -12.20 0.91 -8.29
N ASP A 193 -12.80 0.15 -7.37
CA ASP A 193 -12.64 0.28 -5.93
C ASP A 193 -13.11 1.62 -5.33
N GLU A 194 -13.97 2.36 -6.06
CA GLU A 194 -14.45 3.66 -5.55
C GLU A 194 -15.15 3.54 -4.20
N LEU A 195 -15.74 2.37 -3.90
CA LEU A 195 -16.43 2.05 -2.65
C LEU A 195 -15.58 1.29 -1.62
N ALA A 196 -14.30 1.06 -1.88
CA ALA A 196 -13.43 0.37 -0.93
C ALA A 196 -13.36 1.08 0.44
N TYR A 197 -13.51 2.40 0.49
CA TYR A 197 -13.61 3.13 1.76
C TYR A 197 -14.84 2.72 2.58
N GLU A 198 -15.93 2.29 1.95
CA GLU A 198 -17.13 1.82 2.68
C GLU A 198 -16.86 0.49 3.39
N MET A 199 -16.08 -0.41 2.81
CA MET A 199 -15.58 -1.60 3.50
C MET A 199 -14.92 -1.22 4.84
N VAL A 200 -14.08 -0.20 4.82
CA VAL A 200 -13.38 0.27 6.02
C VAL A 200 -14.35 0.87 7.03
N VAL A 201 -15.29 1.69 6.58
CA VAL A 201 -16.32 2.29 7.43
C VAL A 201 -17.20 1.19 8.06
N ASP A 202 -17.60 0.19 7.29
CA ASP A 202 -18.45 -0.89 7.74
C ASP A 202 -17.74 -1.78 8.78
N VAL A 203 -16.48 -2.19 8.51
CA VAL A 203 -15.73 -2.97 9.49
C VAL A 203 -15.44 -2.17 10.77
N CYS A 204 -15.19 -0.86 10.69
CA CYS A 204 -15.08 0.00 11.86
C CYS A 204 -16.39 0.08 12.64
N ARG A 205 -17.52 0.20 11.95
CA ARG A 205 -18.86 0.21 12.58
C ARG A 205 -19.13 -1.09 13.31
N MET A 206 -18.79 -2.22 12.71
CA MET A 206 -18.95 -3.53 13.32
C MET A 206 -18.03 -3.72 14.52
N ALA A 207 -16.77 -3.31 14.41
CA ALA A 207 -15.83 -3.35 15.53
C ALA A 207 -16.34 -2.52 16.71
N TYR A 208 -16.82 -1.30 16.44
CA TYR A 208 -17.40 -0.43 17.48
C TYR A 208 -18.64 -1.04 18.12
N ALA A 209 -19.55 -1.60 17.32
CA ALA A 209 -20.74 -2.27 17.82
C ALA A 209 -20.42 -3.51 18.68
N ASN A 210 -19.25 -4.12 18.45
CA ASN A 210 -18.74 -5.24 19.25
C ASN A 210 -17.83 -4.80 20.42
N GLY A 211 -17.87 -3.50 20.77
CA GLY A 211 -17.25 -2.97 21.99
C GLY A 211 -15.77 -2.59 21.85
N ILE A 212 -15.24 -2.50 20.63
CA ILE A 212 -13.87 -2.01 20.43
C ILE A 212 -13.83 -0.51 20.73
N ASP A 213 -12.99 -0.12 21.67
CA ASP A 213 -12.69 1.27 21.97
C ASP A 213 -11.63 1.80 21.01
N PHE A 214 -11.97 2.84 20.26
CA PHE A 214 -11.06 3.50 19.31
C PHE A 214 -10.19 4.58 19.96
N GLY A 215 -10.45 4.95 21.21
CA GLY A 215 -9.69 5.95 21.97
C GLY A 215 -8.18 5.69 21.99
N PRO A 216 -7.72 4.46 22.31
CA PRO A 216 -6.29 4.11 22.35
C PRO A 216 -5.53 4.26 21.02
N TYR A 217 -6.25 4.35 19.89
CA TYR A 217 -5.71 4.50 18.54
C TYR A 217 -5.92 5.90 17.97
N SER A 218 -6.39 6.83 18.81
CA SER A 218 -6.75 8.19 18.41
C SER A 218 -5.92 9.21 19.15
N GLU A 219 -5.59 10.29 18.47
CA GLU A 219 -4.99 11.48 19.08
C GLU A 219 -5.93 12.67 18.91
N ALA A 220 -6.23 13.35 19.99
CA ALA A 220 -7.19 14.48 20.02
C ALA A 220 -8.55 14.14 19.35
N GLY A 221 -9.05 12.91 19.52
CA GLY A 221 -10.31 12.45 18.92
C GLY A 221 -10.24 12.17 17.42
N VAL A 222 -9.04 12.04 16.86
CA VAL A 222 -8.81 11.68 15.47
C VAL A 222 -8.02 10.36 15.41
N MET A 223 -8.65 9.34 14.87
CA MET A 223 -8.02 8.10 14.49
C MET A 223 -7.42 8.32 13.09
N ARG A 224 -6.12 8.44 13.01
CA ARG A 224 -5.44 8.89 11.80
C ARG A 224 -5.57 7.89 10.67
N ASP A 225 -5.17 6.64 10.92
CA ASP A 225 -5.33 5.55 9.99
C ASP A 225 -5.63 4.24 10.76
N VAL A 226 -6.48 3.41 10.17
CA VAL A 226 -6.61 1.99 10.53
C VAL A 226 -6.04 1.16 9.40
N PHE A 227 -5.58 -0.04 9.69
CA PHE A 227 -5.24 -0.99 8.65
C PHE A 227 -6.35 -2.04 8.54
N VAL A 228 -6.73 -2.38 7.32
CA VAL A 228 -7.74 -3.41 7.07
C VAL A 228 -7.15 -4.53 6.23
N PHE A 229 -7.14 -5.75 6.76
CA PHE A 229 -6.98 -6.94 5.92
C PHE A 229 -8.36 -7.44 5.52
N TYR A 230 -8.59 -7.52 4.22
CA TYR A 230 -9.81 -8.10 3.68
C TYR A 230 -9.56 -9.55 3.24
N SER A 231 -10.62 -10.37 3.29
CA SER A 231 -10.57 -11.78 2.89
C SER A 231 -10.34 -11.94 1.38
N GLY A 232 -9.60 -12.96 0.99
CA GLY A 232 -9.22 -13.21 -0.40
C GLY A 232 -7.98 -12.48 -0.85
N GLY A 233 -7.75 -12.46 -2.16
CA GLY A 233 -6.59 -11.83 -2.78
C GLY A 233 -6.82 -10.38 -3.19
N GLY A 234 -5.72 -9.68 -3.47
CA GLY A 234 -5.74 -8.35 -4.05
C GLY A 234 -5.46 -8.34 -5.55
N GLU A 235 -5.85 -7.26 -6.23
CA GLU A 235 -5.63 -7.11 -7.66
C GLU A 235 -4.14 -6.91 -7.99
N ALA A 236 -3.40 -6.16 -7.15
CA ALA A 236 -2.07 -5.64 -7.45
C ALA A 236 -1.02 -6.71 -7.81
N ASP A 237 -1.07 -7.87 -7.16
CA ASP A 237 -0.16 -8.99 -7.43
C ASP A 237 -0.79 -10.08 -8.30
N GLY A 238 -2.04 -9.87 -8.73
CA GLY A 238 -2.82 -10.80 -9.53
C GLY A 238 -3.25 -12.05 -8.77
N SER A 239 -3.27 -12.01 -7.43
CA SER A 239 -3.85 -13.08 -6.61
C SER A 239 -5.35 -13.18 -6.80
N ASP A 240 -6.01 -12.07 -7.02
CA ASP A 240 -7.41 -11.98 -7.42
C ASP A 240 -7.65 -10.75 -8.31
N PRO A 241 -7.91 -10.93 -9.62
CA PRO A 241 -8.16 -9.81 -10.53
C PRO A 241 -9.43 -9.00 -10.22
N GLU A 242 -10.34 -9.54 -9.43
CA GLU A 242 -11.56 -8.89 -8.97
C GLU A 242 -11.46 -8.41 -7.51
N GLY A 243 -10.26 -8.53 -6.93
CA GLY A 243 -9.97 -8.07 -5.57
C GLY A 243 -9.79 -6.56 -5.50
N ILE A 244 -9.83 -6.01 -4.29
CA ILE A 244 -9.49 -4.62 -4.05
C ILE A 244 -7.98 -4.43 -4.27
N TRP A 245 -7.60 -3.34 -4.92
CA TRP A 245 -6.20 -2.94 -4.99
C TRP A 245 -5.69 -2.53 -3.60
N PRO A 246 -4.62 -3.12 -3.06
CA PRO A 246 -4.02 -2.64 -1.81
C PRO A 246 -3.64 -1.16 -1.93
N HIS A 247 -4.02 -0.36 -0.95
CA HIS A 247 -3.77 1.08 -1.00
C HIS A 247 -3.92 1.76 0.37
N ARG A 248 -3.41 2.99 0.47
CA ARG A 248 -3.72 3.95 1.54
C ARG A 248 -4.59 5.08 0.99
N TYR A 249 -5.65 5.45 1.72
CA TYR A 249 -6.53 6.53 1.32
C TYR A 249 -7.08 7.34 2.50
N SER A 250 -7.45 8.62 2.26
CA SER A 250 -8.10 9.47 3.26
C SER A 250 -9.62 9.38 3.15
N VAL A 251 -10.27 8.88 4.19
CA VAL A 251 -11.74 8.79 4.27
C VAL A 251 -12.39 10.16 4.34
N ALA A 252 -11.66 11.18 4.82
CA ALA A 252 -12.17 12.54 4.95
C ALA A 252 -12.67 13.16 3.63
N TYR A 253 -12.19 12.67 2.48
CA TYR A 253 -12.69 13.10 1.16
C TYR A 253 -14.07 12.52 0.82
N LYS A 254 -14.47 11.43 1.48
CA LYS A 254 -15.76 10.74 1.25
C LYS A 254 -16.82 11.11 2.27
N GLY A 255 -16.41 11.60 3.44
CA GLY A 255 -17.33 12.00 4.51
C GLY A 255 -16.70 12.07 5.89
N THR A 256 -17.53 12.29 6.89
CA THR A 256 -17.13 12.27 8.29
C THR A 256 -17.71 11.04 8.97
N TYR A 257 -16.85 10.18 9.45
CA TYR A 257 -17.21 8.94 10.14
C TYR A 257 -16.60 8.96 11.54
N THR A 258 -17.45 8.80 12.56
CA THR A 258 -17.04 8.92 13.96
C THR A 258 -17.54 7.72 14.76
N PHE A 259 -16.66 7.14 15.56
CA PHE A 259 -16.93 5.97 16.40
C PHE A 259 -16.50 6.29 17.84
N GLY A 260 -17.47 6.35 18.76
CA GLY A 260 -17.19 6.68 20.15
C GLY A 260 -16.50 8.05 20.36
N GLY A 261 -16.83 9.04 19.54
CA GLY A 261 -16.18 10.36 19.58
C GLY A 261 -14.85 10.45 18.80
N ASN A 262 -14.36 9.36 18.26
CA ASN A 262 -13.12 9.31 17.49
C ASN A 262 -13.41 9.32 15.98
N ARG A 263 -12.93 10.34 15.28
CA ARG A 263 -13.15 10.54 13.84
C ARG A 263 -12.11 9.74 13.05
N LEU A 264 -12.56 8.90 12.14
CA LEU A 264 -11.69 8.20 11.17
C LEU A 264 -11.20 9.19 10.12
N ALA A 265 -9.88 9.33 9.96
CA ALA A 265 -9.28 10.22 8.98
C ALA A 265 -8.81 9.47 7.72
N GLY A 266 -8.22 8.30 7.88
CA GLY A 266 -7.69 7.52 6.77
C GLY A 266 -7.61 6.03 7.07
N TYR A 267 -7.19 5.28 6.08
CA TYR A 267 -6.95 3.84 6.18
C TYR A 267 -5.88 3.39 5.20
N ALA A 268 -5.31 2.22 5.49
CA ALA A 268 -4.61 1.41 4.52
C ALA A 268 -5.23 0.02 4.47
N CYS A 269 -5.15 -0.68 3.34
CA CYS A 269 -5.72 -2.02 3.23
C CYS A 269 -4.87 -2.95 2.36
N ALA A 270 -5.03 -4.26 2.60
CA ALA A 270 -4.41 -5.33 1.81
C ALA A 270 -5.24 -6.61 1.88
N GLY A 271 -5.05 -7.50 0.91
CA GLY A 271 -5.69 -8.81 0.91
C GLY A 271 -5.05 -9.81 1.87
N GLU A 272 -5.84 -10.82 2.26
CA GLU A 272 -5.37 -12.00 3.00
C GLU A 272 -4.32 -12.79 2.23
N LEU A 273 -4.53 -12.89 0.90
CA LEU A 273 -3.74 -13.72 0.02
C LEU A 273 -2.86 -12.89 -0.90
N SER A 274 -1.70 -13.44 -1.21
CA SER A 274 -0.79 -12.91 -2.24
C SER A 274 -0.38 -14.02 -3.20
N LYS A 275 -0.13 -13.66 -4.47
CA LYS A 275 0.35 -14.59 -5.47
C LYS A 275 1.86 -14.78 -5.36
N TYR A 276 2.27 -16.01 -5.25
CA TYR A 276 3.68 -16.38 -5.15
C TYR A 276 4.27 -16.82 -6.49
N LYS A 277 5.60 -16.90 -6.56
CA LYS A 277 6.35 -17.26 -7.77
C LYS A 277 5.98 -18.64 -8.34
N ASP A 278 5.44 -19.54 -7.51
CA ASP A 278 4.94 -20.85 -7.90
C ASP A 278 3.54 -20.80 -8.55
N GLY A 279 2.97 -19.60 -8.67
CA GLY A 279 1.65 -19.37 -9.24
C GLY A 279 0.49 -19.59 -8.26
N ASN A 280 0.75 -20.03 -7.04
CA ASN A 280 -0.27 -20.28 -6.03
C ASN A 280 -0.51 -19.06 -5.16
N ASN A 281 -1.76 -18.89 -4.73
CA ASN A 281 -2.09 -17.95 -3.68
C ASN A 281 -1.74 -18.56 -2.31
N LYS A 282 -1.05 -17.78 -1.48
CA LYS A 282 -0.72 -18.14 -0.10
C LYS A 282 -1.08 -17.01 0.82
N PHE A 283 -1.08 -17.27 2.11
CA PHE A 283 -1.20 -16.21 3.10
C PHE A 283 -0.19 -15.10 2.80
N THR A 284 -0.63 -13.86 2.86
CA THR A 284 0.19 -12.69 2.54
C THR A 284 1.44 -12.62 3.42
N SER A 285 2.44 -11.89 2.99
CA SER A 285 3.62 -11.61 3.80
C SER A 285 3.64 -10.16 4.28
N ILE A 286 4.64 -9.81 5.08
CA ILE A 286 4.78 -8.44 5.61
C ILE A 286 4.96 -7.38 4.52
N GLY A 287 5.30 -7.76 3.28
CA GLY A 287 5.69 -6.81 2.23
C GLY A 287 4.63 -5.78 1.91
N THR A 288 3.43 -6.22 1.55
CA THR A 288 2.30 -5.33 1.23
C THR A 288 1.90 -4.51 2.46
N PHE A 289 1.81 -5.15 3.63
CA PHE A 289 1.52 -4.42 4.86
C PHE A 289 2.53 -3.30 5.12
N CYS A 290 3.82 -3.61 5.05
CA CYS A 290 4.87 -2.61 5.29
C CYS A 290 4.90 -1.52 4.23
N HIS A 291 4.48 -1.83 2.98
CA HIS A 291 4.35 -0.83 1.93
C HIS A 291 3.22 0.16 2.26
N GLU A 292 2.01 -0.36 2.46
CA GLU A 292 0.83 0.48 2.70
C GLU A 292 0.89 1.20 4.05
N PHE A 293 1.40 0.54 5.09
CA PHE A 293 1.61 1.20 6.38
C PHE A 293 2.76 2.21 6.33
N GLY A 294 3.71 2.05 5.41
CA GLY A 294 4.71 3.05 5.09
C GLY A 294 4.07 4.39 4.68
N HIS A 295 3.00 4.35 3.87
CA HIS A 295 2.22 5.53 3.50
C HIS A 295 1.43 6.14 4.68
N VAL A 296 1.13 5.36 5.71
CA VAL A 296 0.56 5.87 6.97
C VAL A 296 1.60 6.66 7.77
N LEU A 297 2.86 6.28 7.66
CA LEU A 297 3.97 6.94 8.36
C LEU A 297 4.47 8.22 7.67
N GLY A 298 4.18 8.42 6.38
CA GLY A 298 4.52 9.61 5.59
C GLY A 298 5.47 9.33 4.43
#